data_961bcb5d5282fc2bcdf7bf604f0bf2a4
#
_entry.id   961bcb5d5282fc2bcdf7bf604f0bf2a4
#
_cell.length_a   1.000
_cell.length_b   1.000
_cell.length_c   1.000
_cell.angle_alpha   90.00
_cell.angle_beta   90.00
_cell.angle_gamma   90.00
#
_symmetry.space_group_name_H-M   'P 1'
#
loop_
_entity.id
_entity.type
_entity.pdbx_description
1 polymer ?
#
loop_
_entity_poly.entity_id
_entity_poly.type
_entity_poly.pdbx_seq_one_letter_code
_entity_poly.pdbx_strand_id
1 'polypeptide(L)'
;MSLLSVLMKRYFCLLTGFLVAVLLAVPAASLAQGPTPVEPDPVTTGEEEAEEEEQEDLARRVDLLAEELERLRSGEGEIELTDAQARARGLAPSAAAVFRANQGLSIAGYGEFLYEGYADTKQNGSPGGKIPQFDALRAIIYTGYRFNDKWVLNTEVEIEHAKEAYLEFAYVDYAATENFGFRGGLLLVPMGLVNEFHEPTVFMGTERPFTENKIIPSTWRENGAGIYGAWDKVSFRLYTVNGFKGEKFSSKGLRGGRQKGYKAKADNMATTGRIDITPTPGVFFGTSFYKGGSAQGTLGDADLGTTIVDVHGQVQIRGFDFRGLYAKANIDDAVAFNKANNLEGSNGLAEELEGGYIIIGYNVLSQTSDIGGPAFTPYIKFERVDTQASMPVGYNRSLSTLNNFRTIGFEFKPIPNVVIKVDHMWVTNKANSGLNQFNVNLGYGF
;
A
#
# COMPACT_ATOMS: atom_id res chain seq x y z
N MET A 1 37.27 -17.37 -6.17
CA MET A 1 36.57 -16.13 -6.54
C MET A 1 35.35 -16.04 -5.65
N SER A 2 35.19 -14.99 -4.86
CA SER A 2 34.12 -14.89 -3.87
C SER A 2 32.77 -14.67 -4.55
N LEU A 3 31.72 -15.19 -3.95
CA LEU A 3 30.31 -15.05 -4.38
C LEU A 3 29.93 -13.57 -4.66
N LEU A 4 30.57 -12.65 -3.95
CA LEU A 4 30.40 -11.20 -4.08
C LEU A 4 30.87 -10.67 -5.47
N SER A 5 31.92 -11.25 -6.06
CA SER A 5 32.47 -10.78 -7.33
C SER A 5 31.63 -11.21 -8.53
N VAL A 6 30.90 -12.33 -8.42
CA VAL A 6 29.99 -12.82 -9.46
C VAL A 6 28.66 -12.06 -9.42
N LEU A 7 28.15 -11.76 -8.21
CA LEU A 7 26.96 -10.93 -8.02
C LEU A 7 27.19 -9.49 -8.51
N MET A 8 28.31 -8.88 -8.19
CA MET A 8 28.63 -7.52 -8.64
C MET A 8 28.73 -7.41 -10.19
N LYS A 9 29.29 -8.39 -10.89
CA LYS A 9 29.41 -8.34 -12.36
C LYS A 9 28.09 -8.51 -13.09
N ARG A 10 27.16 -9.32 -12.56
CA ARG A 10 25.87 -9.63 -13.21
C ARG A 10 24.84 -8.51 -13.05
N TYR A 11 24.93 -7.74 -11.96
CA TYR A 11 23.95 -6.68 -11.63
C TYR A 11 24.49 -5.25 -11.81
N PHE A 12 25.79 -5.07 -11.97
CA PHE A 12 26.39 -3.74 -12.17
C PHE A 12 25.95 -3.09 -13.50
N CYS A 13 25.78 -3.86 -14.58
CA CYS A 13 25.25 -3.35 -15.85
C CYS A 13 23.78 -2.92 -15.78
N LEU A 14 22.98 -3.56 -14.91
CA LEU A 14 21.57 -3.22 -14.72
C LEU A 14 21.40 -1.94 -13.89
N LEU A 15 22.24 -1.76 -12.87
CA LEU A 15 22.21 -0.57 -12.03
C LEU A 15 22.62 0.69 -12.80
N THR A 16 23.66 0.59 -13.66
CA THR A 16 24.13 1.72 -14.47
C THR A 16 23.13 2.09 -15.58
N GLY A 17 22.46 1.12 -16.19
CA GLY A 17 21.42 1.37 -17.20
C GLY A 17 20.18 2.08 -16.62
N PHE A 18 19.78 1.71 -15.43
CA PHE A 18 18.60 2.30 -14.77
C PHE A 18 18.89 3.72 -14.24
N LEU A 19 20.09 3.96 -13.69
CA LEU A 19 20.49 5.28 -13.19
C LEU A 19 20.68 6.29 -14.34
N VAL A 20 21.20 5.87 -15.49
CA VAL A 20 21.43 6.74 -16.66
C VAL A 20 20.10 7.14 -17.34
N ALA A 21 19.10 6.25 -17.35
CA ALA A 21 17.79 6.54 -17.92
C ALA A 21 17.01 7.63 -17.12
N VAL A 22 17.24 7.71 -15.82
CA VAL A 22 16.60 8.71 -14.93
C VAL A 22 17.26 10.10 -15.05
N LEU A 23 18.55 10.16 -15.43
CA LEU A 23 19.31 11.42 -15.51
C LEU A 23 19.20 12.16 -16.87
N LEU A 24 18.66 11.50 -17.91
CA LEU A 24 18.62 12.08 -19.28
C LEU A 24 17.25 12.65 -19.71
N ALA A 25 16.23 12.64 -18.84
CA ALA A 25 14.88 13.12 -19.17
C ALA A 25 14.60 14.53 -18.61
N VAL A 26 15.40 15.54 -18.98
CA VAL A 26 15.06 16.94 -18.80
C VAL A 26 14.79 17.54 -20.18
N PRO A 27 13.55 17.89 -20.56
CA PRO A 27 13.27 18.52 -21.82
C PRO A 27 13.68 20.01 -21.80
N ALA A 28 14.51 20.41 -22.75
CA ALA A 28 14.81 21.82 -23.01
C ALA A 28 13.57 22.51 -23.60
N ALA A 29 13.11 23.56 -22.94
CA ALA A 29 12.02 24.40 -23.44
C ALA A 29 12.48 25.19 -24.69
N SER A 30 11.79 24.99 -25.82
CA SER A 30 11.95 25.75 -27.03
C SER A 30 11.13 27.05 -26.96
N LEU A 31 11.79 28.18 -27.12
CA LEU A 31 11.16 29.52 -27.25
C LEU A 31 10.56 29.65 -28.67
N ALA A 32 9.26 29.74 -28.75
CA ALA A 32 8.56 30.08 -29.99
C ALA A 32 8.44 31.60 -30.14
N GLN A 33 8.85 32.11 -31.32
CA GLN A 33 8.71 33.51 -31.70
C GLN A 33 7.27 33.80 -32.14
N GLY A 34 6.72 34.91 -31.65
CA GLY A 34 5.37 35.37 -31.98
C GLY A 34 5.29 36.11 -33.34
N PRO A 35 4.10 36.24 -33.94
CA PRO A 35 3.89 36.87 -35.21
C PRO A 35 3.86 38.42 -35.12
N THR A 36 4.25 39.06 -36.24
CA THR A 36 4.28 40.50 -36.44
C THR A 36 2.88 41.14 -36.55
N PRO A 37 2.72 42.42 -36.15
CA PRO A 37 1.43 43.08 -36.13
C PRO A 37 0.98 43.56 -37.53
N VAL A 38 -0.34 43.50 -37.76
CA VAL A 38 -1.05 44.11 -38.91
C VAL A 38 -1.79 45.36 -38.38
N GLU A 39 -1.66 46.49 -39.06
CA GLU A 39 -2.37 47.74 -38.73
C GLU A 39 -3.86 47.66 -39.12
N PRO A 40 -4.78 48.19 -38.29
CA PRO A 40 -6.22 48.19 -38.61
C PRO A 40 -6.72 49.54 -39.18
N ASP A 41 -7.74 49.46 -40.03
CA ASP A 41 -8.55 50.55 -40.54
C ASP A 41 -9.54 51.12 -39.49
N PRO A 42 -9.99 52.38 -39.57
CA PRO A 42 -10.76 53.05 -38.53
C PRO A 42 -12.25 52.63 -38.52
N VAL A 43 -12.72 52.16 -37.33
CA VAL A 43 -14.08 51.73 -37.05
C VAL A 43 -14.81 52.71 -36.13
N THR A 44 -16.13 52.74 -36.23
CA THR A 44 -17.11 53.71 -35.68
C THR A 44 -17.35 53.56 -34.17
N THR A 45 -17.59 54.72 -33.51
CA THR A 45 -17.62 54.94 -32.03
C THR A 45 -18.65 54.15 -31.20
N GLY A 46 -19.47 53.28 -31.75
CA GLY A 46 -20.42 52.46 -30.96
C GLY A 46 -19.99 50.99 -30.81
N GLU A 47 -19.09 50.51 -31.67
CA GLU A 47 -18.49 49.19 -31.58
C GLU A 47 -17.30 49.19 -30.60
N GLU A 48 -16.57 50.34 -30.48
CA GLU A 48 -15.45 50.47 -29.54
C GLU A 48 -15.89 50.41 -28.06
N GLU A 49 -17.04 51.02 -27.69
CA GLU A 49 -17.58 50.97 -26.32
C GLU A 49 -18.02 49.54 -25.91
N ALA A 50 -18.59 48.79 -26.87
CA ALA A 50 -18.99 47.39 -26.63
C ALA A 50 -17.77 46.44 -26.54
N GLU A 51 -16.72 46.69 -27.36
CA GLU A 51 -15.46 45.92 -27.27
C GLU A 51 -14.66 46.25 -26.00
N GLU A 52 -14.70 47.52 -25.53
CA GLU A 52 -14.08 47.92 -24.25
C GLU A 52 -14.79 47.25 -23.05
N GLU A 53 -16.14 47.18 -22.98
CA GLU A 53 -16.87 46.48 -21.94
C GLU A 53 -16.61 44.98 -21.96
N GLU A 54 -16.53 44.34 -23.15
CA GLU A 54 -16.21 42.92 -23.27
C GLU A 54 -14.75 42.61 -22.88
N GLN A 55 -13.80 43.51 -23.18
CA GLN A 55 -12.41 43.41 -22.75
C GLN A 55 -12.24 43.61 -21.26
N GLU A 56 -12.97 44.53 -20.63
CA GLU A 56 -12.95 44.73 -19.18
C GLU A 56 -13.56 43.52 -18.45
N ASP A 57 -14.66 42.91 -18.94
CA ASP A 57 -15.22 41.69 -18.38
C ASP A 57 -14.28 40.50 -18.53
N LEU A 58 -13.64 40.38 -19.71
CA LEU A 58 -12.64 39.33 -19.95
C LEU A 58 -11.40 39.51 -19.06
N ALA A 59 -10.88 40.73 -18.89
CA ALA A 59 -9.77 41.03 -18.00
C ALA A 59 -10.10 40.69 -16.56
N ARG A 60 -11.28 41.08 -16.10
CA ARG A 60 -11.77 40.76 -14.76
C ARG A 60 -11.91 39.25 -14.54
N ARG A 61 -12.39 38.51 -15.53
CA ARG A 61 -12.49 37.02 -15.46
C ARG A 61 -11.11 36.36 -15.45
N VAL A 62 -10.15 36.91 -16.20
CA VAL A 62 -8.75 36.45 -16.20
C VAL A 62 -8.10 36.73 -14.85
N ASP A 63 -8.32 37.89 -14.24
CA ASP A 63 -7.79 38.24 -12.94
C ASP A 63 -8.38 37.30 -11.83
N LEU A 64 -9.69 37.05 -11.87
CA LEU A 64 -10.34 36.10 -10.96
C LEU A 64 -9.82 34.66 -11.12
N LEU A 65 -9.58 34.23 -12.34
CA LEU A 65 -8.99 32.93 -12.62
C LEU A 65 -7.51 32.86 -12.18
N ALA A 66 -6.75 33.95 -12.38
CA ALA A 66 -5.37 34.04 -11.91
C ALA A 66 -5.29 34.02 -10.38
N GLU A 67 -6.19 34.75 -9.70
CA GLU A 67 -6.27 34.74 -8.24
C GLU A 67 -6.67 33.37 -7.68
N GLU A 68 -7.63 32.68 -8.33
CA GLU A 68 -8.01 31.31 -7.96
C GLU A 68 -6.90 30.31 -8.24
N LEU A 69 -6.16 30.48 -9.33
CA LEU A 69 -5.00 29.66 -9.69
C LEU A 69 -3.84 29.88 -8.73
N GLU A 70 -3.58 31.13 -8.31
CA GLU A 70 -2.59 31.47 -7.28
C GLU A 70 -3.00 30.89 -5.92
N ARG A 71 -4.28 30.96 -5.55
CA ARG A 71 -4.84 30.36 -4.34
C ARG A 71 -4.71 28.84 -4.36
N LEU A 72 -4.98 28.19 -5.49
CA LEU A 72 -4.79 26.74 -5.66
C LEU A 72 -3.30 26.35 -5.62
N ARG A 73 -2.43 27.22 -6.16
CA ARG A 73 -0.99 27.00 -6.20
C ARG A 73 -0.30 27.26 -4.86
N SER A 74 -0.79 28.24 -4.10
CA SER A 74 -0.28 28.55 -2.75
C SER A 74 -0.82 27.60 -1.67
N GLY A 75 -1.81 26.74 -2.00
CA GLY A 75 -2.49 25.87 -1.04
C GLY A 75 -3.38 26.63 -0.05
N GLU A 76 -3.66 27.92 -0.31
CA GLU A 76 -4.59 28.68 0.51
C GLU A 76 -6.01 28.12 0.39
N GLY A 77 -6.52 27.61 1.52
CA GLY A 77 -7.81 26.95 1.59
C GLY A 77 -7.75 25.42 1.51
N GLU A 78 -6.55 24.80 1.43
CA GLU A 78 -6.42 23.37 1.60
C GLU A 78 -6.62 22.96 3.07
N ILE A 79 -7.37 21.87 3.26
CA ILE A 79 -7.53 21.26 4.58
C ILE A 79 -6.47 20.17 4.72
N GLU A 80 -5.42 20.39 5.49
CA GLU A 80 -4.49 19.32 5.84
C GLU A 80 -5.03 18.51 7.01
N LEU A 81 -5.14 17.19 6.81
CA LEU A 81 -5.34 16.28 7.91
C LEU A 81 -4.05 16.21 8.73
N THR A 82 -4.16 16.32 10.04
CA THR A 82 -3.04 15.98 10.92
C THR A 82 -2.67 14.51 10.76
N ASP A 83 -1.43 14.14 11.08
CA ASP A 83 -0.99 12.73 11.05
C ASP A 83 -1.91 11.82 11.87
N ALA A 84 -2.42 12.31 13.00
CA ALA A 84 -3.36 11.58 13.83
C ALA A 84 -4.70 11.35 13.12
N GLN A 85 -5.25 12.37 12.45
CA GLN A 85 -6.49 12.28 11.69
C GLN A 85 -6.34 11.37 10.46
N ALA A 86 -5.23 11.46 9.73
CA ALA A 86 -4.93 10.59 8.60
C ALA A 86 -4.81 9.13 9.07
N ARG A 87 -4.08 8.89 10.14
CA ARG A 87 -3.92 7.56 10.74
C ARG A 87 -5.26 6.99 11.25
N ALA A 88 -6.08 7.80 11.91
CA ALA A 88 -7.41 7.38 12.37
C ALA A 88 -8.32 6.96 11.21
N ARG A 89 -8.12 7.53 10.03
CA ARG A 89 -8.86 7.17 8.82
C ARG A 89 -8.19 6.03 8.02
N GLY A 90 -6.99 5.57 8.42
CA GLY A 90 -6.24 4.56 7.68
C GLY A 90 -5.76 5.08 6.31
N LEU A 91 -5.28 6.31 6.26
CA LEU A 91 -4.84 6.97 5.03
C LEU A 91 -3.32 7.07 5.00
N ALA A 92 -2.72 6.52 3.96
CA ALA A 92 -1.35 6.79 3.58
C ALA A 92 -1.23 8.20 2.95
N PRO A 93 -0.03 8.77 2.79
CA PRO A 93 0.14 10.18 2.41
C PRO A 93 -0.59 10.60 1.12
N SER A 94 -0.50 9.79 0.05
CA SER A 94 -1.20 10.10 -1.21
C SER A 94 -2.72 9.95 -1.06
N ALA A 95 -3.19 8.93 -0.33
CA ALA A 95 -4.60 8.76 -0.03
C ALA A 95 -5.16 9.90 0.83
N ALA A 96 -4.35 10.45 1.75
CA ALA A 96 -4.70 11.60 2.58
C ALA A 96 -4.81 12.90 1.76
N ALA A 97 -4.06 13.04 0.67
CA ALA A 97 -4.09 14.21 -0.20
C ALA A 97 -5.49 14.47 -0.80
N VAL A 98 -6.31 13.42 -0.95
CA VAL A 98 -7.71 13.55 -1.38
C VAL A 98 -8.56 14.41 -0.45
N PHE A 99 -8.18 14.53 0.82
CA PHE A 99 -8.91 15.32 1.81
C PHE A 99 -8.52 16.81 1.82
N ARG A 100 -7.53 17.24 1.03
CA ARG A 100 -7.04 18.63 0.98
C ARG A 100 -8.05 19.61 0.39
N ALA A 101 -8.83 19.20 -0.61
CA ALA A 101 -9.82 20.10 -1.19
C ALA A 101 -10.91 20.51 -0.17
N ASN A 102 -11.20 21.80 -0.11
CA ASN A 102 -12.26 22.34 0.72
C ASN A 102 -13.64 21.89 0.23
N GLN A 103 -13.83 21.81 -1.08
CA GLN A 103 -15.03 21.33 -1.76
C GLN A 103 -14.68 20.81 -3.15
N GLY A 104 -15.43 19.81 -3.64
CA GLY A 104 -15.28 19.30 -4.99
C GLY A 104 -14.25 18.17 -5.13
N LEU A 105 -13.65 18.09 -6.30
CA LEU A 105 -12.80 16.99 -6.73
C LEU A 105 -11.34 17.15 -6.27
N SER A 106 -10.76 16.08 -5.76
CA SER A 106 -9.33 15.95 -5.51
C SER A 106 -8.78 14.74 -6.25
N ILE A 107 -7.54 14.84 -6.71
CA ILE A 107 -6.81 13.75 -7.37
C ILE A 107 -5.44 13.62 -6.71
N ALA A 108 -5.05 12.37 -6.45
CA ALA A 108 -3.72 11.99 -5.98
C ALA A 108 -3.39 10.62 -6.53
N GLY A 109 -2.20 10.10 -6.26
CA GLY A 109 -1.87 8.75 -6.71
C GLY A 109 -0.47 8.33 -6.37
N TYR A 110 -0.15 7.09 -6.75
CA TYR A 110 1.19 6.55 -6.68
C TYR A 110 1.38 5.46 -7.74
N GLY A 111 2.63 5.08 -7.93
CA GLY A 111 2.94 3.92 -8.76
C GLY A 111 4.27 3.32 -8.40
N GLU A 112 4.48 2.09 -8.87
CA GLU A 112 5.75 1.39 -8.68
C GLU A 112 6.09 0.46 -9.84
N PHE A 113 7.39 0.36 -10.11
CA PHE A 113 7.99 -0.56 -11.05
C PHE A 113 8.92 -1.49 -10.28
N LEU A 114 8.88 -2.77 -10.59
CA LEU A 114 9.64 -3.79 -9.89
C LEU A 114 10.47 -4.63 -10.87
N TYR A 115 11.74 -4.84 -10.54
CA TYR A 115 12.56 -5.89 -11.10
C TYR A 115 12.77 -6.98 -10.06
N GLU A 116 12.48 -8.23 -10.42
CA GLU A 116 12.76 -9.40 -9.61
C GLU A 116 13.80 -10.29 -10.32
N GLY A 117 14.93 -10.45 -9.69
CA GLY A 117 15.98 -11.38 -10.12
C GLY A 117 16.05 -12.59 -9.19
N TYR A 118 16.08 -13.79 -9.73
CA TYR A 118 16.09 -15.03 -8.96
C TYR A 118 17.43 -15.74 -9.07
N ALA A 119 17.83 -16.44 -8.00
CA ALA A 119 19.01 -17.30 -8.02
C ALA A 119 18.80 -18.47 -9.00
N ASP A 120 19.89 -18.92 -9.64
CA ASP A 120 19.84 -20.05 -10.58
C ASP A 120 19.45 -21.37 -9.89
N THR A 121 19.75 -21.49 -8.59
CA THR A 121 19.50 -22.69 -7.79
C THR A 121 18.79 -22.39 -6.49
N LYS A 122 17.95 -23.33 -6.08
CA LYS A 122 17.35 -23.38 -4.75
C LYS A 122 18.37 -23.75 -3.67
N GLN A 123 17.94 -23.65 -2.41
CA GLN A 123 18.74 -24.00 -1.24
C GLN A 123 19.36 -25.41 -1.31
N ASN A 124 18.68 -26.39 -1.94
CA ASN A 124 19.14 -27.78 -2.12
C ASN A 124 19.98 -28.00 -3.39
N GLY A 125 20.33 -26.96 -4.13
CA GLY A 125 21.09 -27.04 -5.37
C GLY A 125 20.27 -27.38 -6.62
N SER A 126 18.96 -27.67 -6.50
CA SER A 126 18.11 -27.90 -7.67
C SER A 126 17.84 -26.59 -8.43
N PRO A 127 17.49 -26.66 -9.74
CA PRO A 127 17.20 -25.47 -10.53
C PRO A 127 16.17 -24.57 -9.89
N GLY A 128 16.39 -23.25 -9.91
CA GLY A 128 15.50 -22.22 -9.36
C GLY A 128 14.11 -22.24 -10.00
N GLY A 129 14.08 -22.37 -11.32
CA GLY A 129 12.85 -22.51 -12.10
C GLY A 129 12.06 -21.21 -12.29
N LYS A 130 12.61 -20.06 -11.87
CA LYS A 130 12.04 -18.73 -12.12
C LYS A 130 12.96 -17.93 -13.03
N ILE A 131 12.36 -17.13 -13.89
CA ILE A 131 13.05 -16.23 -14.82
C ILE A 131 12.98 -14.81 -14.26
N PRO A 132 14.07 -14.03 -14.30
CA PRO A 132 14.03 -12.61 -13.93
C PRO A 132 13.01 -11.84 -14.77
N GLN A 133 12.31 -10.89 -14.15
CA GLN A 133 11.27 -10.11 -14.81
C GLN A 133 11.27 -8.65 -14.38
N PHE A 134 10.85 -7.78 -15.31
CA PHE A 134 10.43 -6.42 -15.01
C PHE A 134 8.91 -6.36 -15.02
N ASP A 135 8.36 -5.58 -14.09
CA ASP A 135 6.94 -5.40 -13.96
C ASP A 135 6.60 -3.92 -13.72
N ALA A 136 5.67 -3.38 -14.51
CA ALA A 136 4.94 -2.17 -14.15
C ALA A 136 3.90 -2.58 -13.12
N LEU A 137 4.35 -2.76 -11.86
CA LEU A 137 3.63 -3.49 -10.84
C LEU A 137 2.27 -2.86 -10.58
N ARG A 138 2.24 -1.51 -10.45
CA ARG A 138 0.97 -0.79 -10.32
C ARG A 138 1.09 0.69 -10.69
N ALA A 139 -0.04 1.23 -11.15
CA ALA A 139 -0.32 2.66 -11.24
C ALA A 139 -1.67 2.91 -10.58
N ILE A 140 -1.71 3.77 -9.59
CA ILE A 140 -2.86 4.05 -8.74
C ILE A 140 -3.30 5.50 -8.95
N ILE A 141 -4.60 5.69 -9.06
CA ILE A 141 -5.23 7.00 -9.03
C ILE A 141 -6.24 7.03 -7.89
N TYR A 142 -6.03 7.93 -6.96
CA TYR A 142 -7.02 8.31 -5.97
C TYR A 142 -7.91 9.41 -6.53
N THR A 143 -9.20 9.26 -6.38
CA THR A 143 -10.17 10.31 -6.65
C THR A 143 -11.04 10.51 -5.43
N GLY A 144 -11.06 11.72 -4.92
CA GLY A 144 -11.92 12.13 -3.83
C GLY A 144 -12.92 13.18 -4.26
N TYR A 145 -14.06 13.21 -3.61
CA TYR A 145 -15.03 14.28 -3.78
C TYR A 145 -15.58 14.70 -2.42
N ARG A 146 -15.31 15.95 -2.05
CA ARG A 146 -15.87 16.55 -0.83
C ARG A 146 -17.23 17.16 -1.17
N PHE A 147 -18.31 16.53 -0.71
CA PHE A 147 -19.66 17.05 -0.90
C PHE A 147 -19.94 18.27 -0.01
N ASN A 148 -19.42 18.25 1.20
CA ASN A 148 -19.45 19.32 2.19
C ASN A 148 -18.46 19.00 3.35
N ASP A 149 -18.46 19.77 4.42
CA ASP A 149 -17.53 19.63 5.56
C ASP A 149 -17.57 18.24 6.24
N LYS A 150 -18.66 17.49 6.06
CA LYS A 150 -18.87 16.20 6.74
C LYS A 150 -18.80 14.99 5.83
N TRP A 151 -19.09 15.13 4.54
CA TRP A 151 -19.21 14.02 3.61
C TRP A 151 -18.10 14.04 2.58
N VAL A 152 -17.33 12.97 2.51
CA VAL A 152 -16.23 12.78 1.55
C VAL A 152 -16.35 11.40 0.91
N LEU A 153 -16.35 11.34 -0.41
CA LEU A 153 -16.07 10.12 -1.18
C LEU A 153 -14.57 9.98 -1.35
N ASN A 154 -14.04 8.80 -1.14
CA ASN A 154 -12.65 8.46 -1.48
C ASN A 154 -12.61 7.14 -2.25
N THR A 155 -11.89 7.11 -3.36
CA THR A 155 -11.83 5.98 -4.27
C THR A 155 -10.40 5.77 -4.75
N GLU A 156 -9.97 4.52 -4.77
CA GLU A 156 -8.69 4.09 -5.33
C GLU A 156 -8.92 3.16 -6.52
N VAL A 157 -8.43 3.59 -7.68
CA VAL A 157 -8.41 2.78 -8.90
C VAL A 157 -6.99 2.32 -9.16
N GLU A 158 -6.77 1.01 -9.19
CA GLU A 158 -5.49 0.36 -9.44
C GLU A 158 -5.45 -0.22 -10.86
N ILE A 159 -4.35 0.05 -11.55
CA ILE A 159 -3.95 -0.68 -12.77
C ILE A 159 -2.73 -1.52 -12.38
N GLU A 160 -2.92 -2.85 -12.27
CA GLU A 160 -1.89 -3.81 -11.86
C GLU A 160 -1.30 -4.52 -13.09
N HIS A 161 0.02 -4.70 -13.11
CA HIS A 161 0.78 -5.37 -14.19
C HIS A 161 0.53 -4.75 -15.58
N ALA A 162 0.24 -3.44 -15.67
CA ALA A 162 -0.13 -2.73 -16.89
C ALA A 162 -1.30 -3.38 -17.68
N LYS A 163 -2.11 -4.23 -17.04
CA LYS A 163 -3.11 -5.08 -17.69
C LYS A 163 -4.44 -5.14 -16.96
N GLU A 164 -4.42 -5.28 -15.65
CA GLU A 164 -5.60 -5.54 -14.84
C GLU A 164 -6.03 -4.27 -14.12
N ALA A 165 -7.32 -3.90 -14.21
CA ALA A 165 -7.87 -2.74 -13.52
C ALA A 165 -8.78 -3.19 -12.38
N TYR A 166 -8.59 -2.62 -11.20
CA TYR A 166 -9.35 -2.92 -9.99
C TYR A 166 -9.81 -1.66 -9.29
N LEU A 167 -10.89 -1.79 -8.56
CA LEU A 167 -11.25 -0.86 -7.50
C LEU A 167 -10.62 -1.39 -6.20
N GLU A 168 -9.62 -0.71 -5.65
CA GLU A 168 -8.96 -1.16 -4.44
C GLU A 168 -9.76 -0.77 -3.20
N PHE A 169 -10.27 0.46 -3.16
CA PHE A 169 -11.33 0.85 -2.25
C PHE A 169 -12.24 1.91 -2.88
N ALA A 170 -13.45 2.00 -2.36
CA ALA A 170 -14.38 3.08 -2.66
C ALA A 170 -15.37 3.20 -1.50
N TYR A 171 -15.31 4.28 -0.77
CA TYR A 171 -16.15 4.48 0.40
C TYR A 171 -16.57 5.93 0.56
N VAL A 172 -17.64 6.11 1.31
CA VAL A 172 -18.09 7.41 1.77
C VAL A 172 -17.79 7.52 3.26
N ASP A 173 -17.09 8.59 3.64
CA ASP A 173 -16.88 9.00 5.03
C ASP A 173 -17.91 10.04 5.43
N TYR A 174 -18.44 9.88 6.64
CA TYR A 174 -19.21 10.89 7.33
C TYR A 174 -18.50 11.29 8.63
N ALA A 175 -17.94 12.48 8.67
CA ALA A 175 -17.34 13.07 9.87
C ALA A 175 -18.44 13.60 10.80
N ALA A 176 -18.81 12.82 11.81
CA ALA A 176 -19.78 13.27 12.82
C ALA A 176 -19.22 14.41 13.68
N THR A 177 -17.93 14.29 14.02
CA THR A 177 -17.10 15.31 14.68
C THR A 177 -15.71 15.33 14.03
N GLU A 178 -14.83 16.22 14.44
CA GLU A 178 -13.43 16.26 14.00
C GLU A 178 -12.70 14.93 14.27
N ASN A 179 -13.03 14.29 15.39
CA ASN A 179 -12.32 13.12 15.91
C ASN A 179 -13.06 11.80 15.76
N PHE A 180 -14.29 11.79 15.23
CA PHE A 180 -15.11 10.60 15.12
C PHE A 180 -15.96 10.61 13.86
N GLY A 181 -16.04 9.48 13.18
CA GLY A 181 -16.83 9.34 11.96
C GLY A 181 -17.29 7.93 11.67
N PHE A 182 -18.08 7.84 10.62
CA PHE A 182 -18.61 6.62 10.04
C PHE A 182 -18.06 6.45 8.63
N ARG A 183 -17.84 5.22 8.22
CA ARG A 183 -17.38 4.86 6.88
C ARG A 183 -18.20 3.71 6.35
N GLY A 184 -18.55 3.74 5.05
CA GLY A 184 -19.27 2.65 4.40
C GLY A 184 -18.90 2.53 2.92
N GLY A 185 -18.79 1.29 2.43
CA GLY A 185 -18.44 0.98 1.05
C GLY A 185 -17.50 -0.21 0.93
N LEU A 186 -16.60 -0.16 -0.04
CA LEU A 186 -15.47 -1.10 -0.18
C LEU A 186 -14.31 -0.55 0.64
N LEU A 187 -13.95 -1.24 1.71
CA LEU A 187 -13.03 -0.78 2.75
C LEU A 187 -11.74 -1.61 2.76
N LEU A 188 -10.60 -0.98 2.97
CA LEU A 188 -9.40 -1.71 3.40
C LEU A 188 -9.61 -2.23 4.82
N VAL A 189 -9.32 -3.51 5.03
CA VAL A 189 -9.38 -4.14 6.35
C VAL A 189 -8.25 -3.57 7.22
N PRO A 190 -8.52 -3.01 8.41
CA PRO A 190 -7.54 -2.25 9.20
C PRO A 190 -6.59 -3.16 9.97
N MET A 191 -5.81 -3.97 9.26
CA MET A 191 -4.87 -4.93 9.86
C MET A 191 -3.44 -4.73 9.38
N GLY A 192 -2.50 -4.96 10.28
CA GLY A 192 -1.07 -4.91 9.99
C GLY A 192 -0.51 -3.51 9.80
N LEU A 193 0.75 -3.44 9.37
CA LEU A 193 1.45 -2.18 9.08
C LEU A 193 1.33 -1.75 7.62
N VAL A 194 1.02 -2.69 6.71
CA VAL A 194 1.07 -2.45 5.26
C VAL A 194 -0.31 -2.31 4.64
N ASN A 195 -1.34 -3.03 5.10
CA ASN A 195 -2.59 -3.12 4.35
C ASN A 195 -3.25 -1.75 4.04
N GLU A 196 -3.30 -0.84 5.01
CA GLU A 196 -3.82 0.52 4.81
C GLU A 196 -2.74 1.51 4.33
N PHE A 197 -1.44 1.16 4.46
CA PHE A 197 -0.30 2.04 4.21
C PHE A 197 0.66 1.42 3.19
N HIS A 198 0.12 0.84 2.12
CA HIS A 198 0.87 0.06 1.14
C HIS A 198 1.49 0.87 -0.01
N GLU A 199 1.53 2.20 0.11
CA GLU A 199 2.24 3.06 -0.83
C GLU A 199 3.76 2.77 -0.82
N PRO A 200 4.45 2.72 -1.98
CA PRO A 200 5.86 2.36 -2.05
C PRO A 200 6.77 3.33 -1.29
N THR A 201 6.35 4.57 -1.12
CA THR A 201 7.07 5.59 -0.34
C THR A 201 6.94 5.40 1.18
N VAL A 202 6.06 4.52 1.65
CA VAL A 202 5.73 4.33 3.07
C VAL A 202 6.29 3.04 3.64
N PHE A 203 6.09 1.89 2.98
CA PHE A 203 6.64 0.63 3.49
C PHE A 203 8.10 0.45 3.08
N MET A 204 8.89 -0.17 3.96
CA MET A 204 10.32 -0.41 3.75
C MET A 204 10.55 -1.77 3.07
N GLY A 205 11.46 -1.76 2.07
CA GLY A 205 11.78 -2.93 1.24
C GLY A 205 11.09 -2.94 -0.10
N THR A 206 11.62 -3.73 -1.04
CA THR A 206 11.05 -3.89 -2.39
C THR A 206 9.79 -4.73 -2.34
N GLU A 207 9.78 -5.76 -1.47
CA GLU A 207 8.66 -6.66 -1.25
C GLU A 207 7.99 -6.38 0.09
N ARG A 208 6.64 -6.41 0.07
CA ARG A 208 5.84 -6.38 1.31
C ARG A 208 6.17 -7.61 2.14
N PRO A 209 6.16 -7.52 3.49
CA PRO A 209 6.42 -8.68 4.35
C PRO A 209 5.48 -9.86 4.04
N PHE A 210 6.02 -11.06 3.99
CA PHE A 210 5.24 -12.27 3.68
C PHE A 210 4.21 -12.60 4.78
N THR A 211 4.46 -12.20 6.03
CA THR A 211 3.48 -12.25 7.11
C THR A 211 2.22 -11.46 6.72
N GLU A 212 2.41 -10.25 6.17
CA GLU A 212 1.34 -9.39 5.64
C GLU A 212 0.96 -9.71 4.18
N ASN A 213 1.24 -10.89 3.73
CA ASN A 213 0.76 -11.46 2.47
C ASN A 213 0.06 -12.81 2.69
N LYS A 214 0.59 -13.65 3.59
CA LYS A 214 0.13 -15.02 3.79
C LYS A 214 -0.90 -15.14 4.91
N ILE A 215 -0.72 -14.36 5.99
CA ILE A 215 -1.53 -14.41 7.21
C ILE A 215 -2.48 -13.22 7.26
N ILE A 216 -1.94 -11.99 7.16
CA ILE A 216 -2.72 -10.78 6.89
C ILE A 216 -2.66 -10.55 5.37
N PRO A 217 -3.69 -10.90 4.60
CA PRO A 217 -3.58 -10.89 3.15
C PRO A 217 -3.69 -9.48 2.56
N SER A 218 -2.63 -8.66 2.70
CA SER A 218 -2.55 -7.30 2.13
C SER A 218 -2.82 -7.32 0.62
N THR A 219 -3.13 -6.33 0.08
CA THR A 219 -4.20 -5.46 -0.25
C THR A 219 -5.61 -6.07 0.00
N TRP A 220 -5.98 -6.14 1.22
CA TRP A 220 -7.21 -6.79 1.66
C TRP A 220 -8.33 -5.76 1.79
N ARG A 221 -9.33 -5.90 0.97
CA ARG A 221 -10.51 -5.05 0.92
C ARG A 221 -11.78 -5.87 0.86
N GLU A 222 -12.80 -5.41 1.59
CA GLU A 222 -14.10 -6.07 1.67
C GLU A 222 -15.22 -5.02 1.78
N ASN A 223 -16.42 -5.35 1.32
CA ASN A 223 -17.57 -4.46 1.47
C ASN A 223 -18.03 -4.44 2.93
N GLY A 224 -18.37 -3.27 3.43
CA GLY A 224 -18.82 -3.14 4.79
C GLY A 224 -19.03 -1.71 5.25
N ALA A 225 -19.19 -1.56 6.56
CA ALA A 225 -19.32 -0.27 7.20
C ALA A 225 -18.81 -0.33 8.64
N GLY A 226 -18.57 0.82 9.22
CA GLY A 226 -18.18 0.94 10.61
C GLY A 226 -17.81 2.34 11.03
N ILE A 227 -17.02 2.42 12.07
CA ILE A 227 -16.64 3.65 12.74
C ILE A 227 -15.11 3.78 12.80
N TYR A 228 -14.66 5.03 12.84
CA TYR A 228 -13.28 5.39 13.10
C TYR A 228 -13.19 6.61 14.02
N GLY A 229 -12.06 6.75 14.69
CA GLY A 229 -11.84 7.94 15.50
C GLY A 229 -10.41 8.06 16.03
N ALA A 230 -10.10 9.28 16.53
CA ALA A 230 -8.86 9.57 17.22
C ALA A 230 -9.13 10.55 18.37
N TRP A 231 -8.53 10.29 19.52
CA TRP A 231 -8.52 11.20 20.68
C TRP A 231 -7.11 11.25 21.25
N ASP A 232 -6.54 12.43 21.32
CA ASP A 232 -5.17 12.66 21.76
C ASP A 232 -4.18 11.72 21.05
N LYS A 233 -3.68 10.72 21.75
CA LYS A 233 -2.67 9.76 21.28
C LYS A 233 -3.24 8.43 20.80
N VAL A 234 -4.55 8.24 20.87
CA VAL A 234 -5.21 6.98 20.53
C VAL A 234 -6.02 7.14 19.26
N SER A 235 -5.85 6.23 18.30
CA SER A 235 -6.72 6.11 17.13
C SER A 235 -7.28 4.70 17.01
N PHE A 236 -8.48 4.57 16.46
CA PHE A 236 -9.12 3.27 16.28
C PHE A 236 -10.01 3.22 15.03
N ARG A 237 -10.23 2.02 14.56
CA ARG A 237 -11.20 1.63 13.53
C ARG A 237 -11.90 0.36 13.95
N LEU A 238 -13.20 0.26 13.68
CA LEU A 238 -14.00 -0.93 13.95
C LEU A 238 -15.03 -1.08 12.82
N TYR A 239 -14.93 -2.16 12.04
CA TYR A 239 -15.76 -2.40 10.87
C TYR A 239 -16.44 -3.75 10.95
N THR A 240 -17.64 -3.83 10.38
CA THR A 240 -18.30 -5.08 9.99
C THR A 240 -18.24 -5.18 8.48
N VAL A 241 -17.68 -6.29 7.98
CA VAL A 241 -17.43 -6.53 6.55
C VAL A 241 -17.93 -7.91 6.14
N ASN A 242 -18.07 -8.18 4.85
CA ASN A 242 -18.26 -9.56 4.39
C ASN A 242 -17.03 -10.41 4.76
N GLY A 243 -17.26 -11.65 5.21
CA GLY A 243 -16.19 -12.57 5.58
C GLY A 243 -15.39 -13.08 4.39
N PHE A 244 -14.34 -13.83 4.64
CA PHE A 244 -13.58 -14.52 3.60
C PHE A 244 -14.43 -15.51 2.80
N LYS A 245 -13.96 -15.83 1.60
CA LYS A 245 -14.39 -16.99 0.82
C LYS A 245 -13.40 -18.13 1.04
N GLY A 246 -13.59 -18.89 2.13
CA GLY A 246 -12.64 -19.87 2.62
C GLY A 246 -12.31 -20.99 1.65
N GLU A 247 -13.20 -21.31 0.68
CA GLU A 247 -12.91 -22.30 -0.37
C GLU A 247 -11.61 -22.00 -1.15
N LYS A 248 -11.08 -20.78 -1.04
CA LYS A 248 -9.81 -20.34 -1.64
C LYS A 248 -8.61 -20.35 -0.67
N PHE A 249 -8.82 -20.78 0.56
CA PHE A 249 -7.72 -21.01 1.49
C PHE A 249 -6.87 -22.21 1.06
N SER A 250 -5.61 -22.21 1.45
CA SER A 250 -4.72 -23.31 1.11
C SER A 250 -3.57 -23.42 2.12
N SER A 251 -2.77 -24.47 2.01
CA SER A 251 -1.52 -24.62 2.77
C SER A 251 -0.55 -23.45 2.62
N LYS A 252 -0.77 -22.55 1.64
CA LYS A 252 0.05 -21.36 1.39
C LYS A 252 -0.43 -20.11 2.11
N GLY A 253 -1.58 -20.17 2.82
CA GLY A 253 -2.14 -19.07 3.59
C GLY A 253 -3.55 -18.64 3.15
N LEU A 254 -4.00 -17.50 3.67
CA LEU A 254 -5.39 -17.03 3.60
C LEU A 254 -5.66 -16.08 2.43
N ARG A 255 -4.63 -15.61 1.72
CA ARG A 255 -4.74 -14.54 0.70
C ARG A 255 -5.74 -14.85 -0.41
N GLY A 256 -5.88 -16.12 -0.79
CA GLY A 256 -6.86 -16.54 -1.80
C GLY A 256 -8.32 -16.28 -1.42
N GLY A 257 -8.62 -16.21 -0.12
CA GLY A 257 -9.98 -16.06 0.40
C GLY A 257 -10.54 -14.63 0.35
N ARG A 258 -9.74 -13.61 0.00
CA ARG A 258 -10.24 -12.24 -0.16
C ARG A 258 -11.30 -12.18 -1.26
N GLN A 259 -12.43 -11.51 -0.99
CA GLN A 259 -13.49 -11.36 -1.98
C GLN A 259 -13.36 -10.08 -2.83
N LYS A 260 -12.57 -9.11 -2.37
CA LYS A 260 -12.21 -7.88 -3.10
C LYS A 260 -13.42 -7.05 -3.58
N GLY A 261 -14.55 -7.15 -2.91
CA GLY A 261 -15.76 -6.40 -3.22
C GLY A 261 -16.59 -6.91 -4.40
N TYR A 262 -16.08 -7.87 -5.21
CA TYR A 262 -16.78 -8.34 -6.40
C TYR A 262 -17.81 -9.41 -6.08
N LYS A 263 -19.12 -9.07 -6.15
CA LYS A 263 -20.25 -9.98 -5.85
C LYS A 263 -19.97 -10.83 -4.61
N ALA A 264 -19.39 -10.15 -3.59
CA ALA A 264 -18.95 -10.81 -2.37
C ALA A 264 -20.12 -11.50 -1.67
N LYS A 265 -19.92 -12.76 -1.33
CA LYS A 265 -20.87 -13.52 -0.50
C LYS A 265 -20.87 -12.96 0.92
N ALA A 266 -22.02 -12.87 1.53
CA ALA A 266 -22.24 -12.30 2.85
C ALA A 266 -23.05 -13.21 3.78
N ASP A 267 -23.10 -14.53 3.50
CA ASP A 267 -23.69 -15.50 4.41
C ASP A 267 -22.94 -15.49 5.76
N ASN A 268 -21.60 -15.36 5.70
CA ASN A 268 -20.78 -15.14 6.87
C ASN A 268 -20.22 -13.71 6.82
N MET A 269 -20.57 -12.92 7.82
CA MET A 269 -19.98 -11.61 8.08
C MET A 269 -18.80 -11.72 9.04
N ALA A 270 -17.97 -10.69 9.06
CA ALA A 270 -16.83 -10.60 9.97
C ALA A 270 -16.76 -9.22 10.62
N THR A 271 -16.23 -9.19 11.83
CA THR A 271 -15.85 -7.96 12.52
C THR A 271 -14.34 -7.83 12.52
N THR A 272 -13.84 -6.66 12.20
CA THR A 272 -12.42 -6.32 12.21
C THR A 272 -12.20 -4.97 12.86
N GLY A 273 -11.09 -4.84 13.56
CA GLY A 273 -10.77 -3.59 14.23
C GLY A 273 -9.28 -3.44 14.51
N ARG A 274 -8.92 -2.20 14.76
CA ARG A 274 -7.54 -1.78 15.06
C ARG A 274 -7.56 -0.67 16.10
N ILE A 275 -6.57 -0.69 16.97
CA ILE A 275 -6.27 0.41 17.89
C ILE A 275 -4.78 0.70 17.85
N ASP A 276 -4.41 1.97 17.70
CA ASP A 276 -3.03 2.46 17.75
C ASP A 276 -2.87 3.50 18.85
N ILE A 277 -1.72 3.48 19.51
CA ILE A 277 -1.28 4.49 20.47
C ILE A 277 -0.04 5.16 19.89
N THR A 278 -0.07 6.49 19.73
CA THR A 278 1.01 7.33 19.21
C THR A 278 1.51 8.26 20.32
N PRO A 279 2.46 7.82 21.16
CA PRO A 279 2.94 8.59 22.32
C PRO A 279 3.59 9.90 21.91
N THR A 280 4.30 9.90 20.78
CA THR A 280 5.02 11.04 20.19
C THR A 280 5.08 10.86 18.67
N PRO A 281 5.24 11.94 17.87
CA PRO A 281 5.43 11.85 16.44
C PRO A 281 6.54 10.84 16.06
N GLY A 282 6.28 10.02 15.05
CA GLY A 282 7.21 8.97 14.59
C GLY A 282 7.18 7.68 15.42
N VAL A 283 6.44 7.60 16.53
CA VAL A 283 6.35 6.40 17.37
C VAL A 283 4.90 5.98 17.52
N PHE A 284 4.58 4.75 17.14
CA PHE A 284 3.28 4.15 17.44
C PHE A 284 3.38 2.65 17.69
N PHE A 285 2.44 2.15 18.47
CA PHE A 285 2.23 0.74 18.74
C PHE A 285 0.73 0.44 18.62
N GLY A 286 0.40 -0.72 18.09
CA GLY A 286 -0.99 -1.08 17.91
C GLY A 286 -1.23 -2.57 17.90
N THR A 287 -2.50 -2.90 17.85
CA THR A 287 -3.00 -4.26 17.66
C THR A 287 -4.22 -4.20 16.77
N SER A 288 -4.42 -5.25 15.99
CA SER A 288 -5.63 -5.41 15.19
C SER A 288 -6.16 -6.83 15.25
N PHE A 289 -7.42 -6.98 14.91
CA PHE A 289 -8.09 -8.26 14.87
C PHE A 289 -9.06 -8.36 13.70
N TYR A 290 -9.30 -9.59 13.29
CA TYR A 290 -10.38 -9.99 12.38
C TYR A 290 -11.02 -11.26 12.95
N LYS A 291 -12.35 -11.33 12.97
CA LYS A 291 -13.10 -12.52 13.39
C LYS A 291 -14.39 -12.67 12.59
N GLY A 292 -14.56 -13.84 11.95
CA GLY A 292 -15.77 -14.16 11.21
C GLY A 292 -15.76 -15.55 10.63
N GLY A 293 -16.91 -16.03 10.19
CA GLY A 293 -17.02 -17.26 9.41
C GLY A 293 -16.46 -17.06 7.99
N SER A 294 -15.96 -18.13 7.39
CA SER A 294 -15.36 -18.11 6.05
C SER A 294 -15.94 -19.16 5.11
N ALA A 295 -16.87 -20.00 5.56
CA ALA A 295 -17.46 -21.07 4.75
C ALA A 295 -18.42 -20.55 3.69
N GLN A 296 -19.08 -19.41 3.91
CA GLN A 296 -20.05 -18.82 2.99
C GLN A 296 -21.13 -19.82 2.50
N GLY A 297 -21.62 -20.65 3.44
CA GLY A 297 -22.64 -21.67 3.15
C GLY A 297 -22.14 -22.89 2.36
N THR A 298 -20.84 -23.09 2.18
CA THR A 298 -20.29 -24.18 1.34
C THR A 298 -19.87 -25.43 2.11
N LEU A 299 -19.89 -25.40 3.45
CA LEU A 299 -19.40 -26.49 4.31
C LEU A 299 -20.50 -27.09 5.21
N GLY A 300 -21.79 -27.01 4.82
CA GLY A 300 -22.90 -27.47 5.65
C GLY A 300 -22.99 -26.66 6.95
N ASP A 301 -22.96 -27.33 8.09
CA ASP A 301 -23.04 -26.70 9.42
C ASP A 301 -21.71 -26.09 9.90
N ALA A 302 -20.59 -26.30 9.19
CA ALA A 302 -19.29 -25.77 9.55
C ALA A 302 -19.10 -24.35 9.01
N ASP A 303 -18.71 -23.40 9.88
CA ASP A 303 -18.56 -21.99 9.53
C ASP A 303 -17.14 -21.65 9.03
N LEU A 304 -16.17 -22.53 9.20
CA LEU A 304 -14.75 -22.25 8.96
C LEU A 304 -14.34 -20.94 9.68
N GLY A 305 -14.62 -20.89 10.98
CA GLY A 305 -14.36 -19.73 11.82
C GLY A 305 -12.91 -19.27 11.68
N THR A 306 -12.69 -18.03 11.26
CA THR A 306 -11.35 -17.49 11.07
C THR A 306 -11.13 -16.31 12.01
N THR A 307 -10.12 -16.43 12.87
CA THR A 307 -9.68 -15.36 13.77
C THR A 307 -8.24 -15.00 13.46
N ILE A 308 -7.95 -13.75 13.18
CA ILE A 308 -6.59 -13.24 12.99
C ILE A 308 -6.36 -12.12 14.00
N VAL A 309 -5.20 -12.15 14.66
CA VAL A 309 -4.76 -11.09 15.58
C VAL A 309 -3.33 -10.72 15.23
N ASP A 310 -3.01 -9.44 15.27
CA ASP A 310 -1.64 -8.96 15.20
C ASP A 310 -1.33 -7.94 16.29
N VAL A 311 -0.03 -7.83 16.58
CA VAL A 311 0.57 -6.73 17.35
C VAL A 311 1.67 -6.13 16.49
N HIS A 312 1.75 -4.81 16.45
CA HIS A 312 2.66 -4.10 15.57
C HIS A 312 3.16 -2.80 16.17
N GLY A 313 4.26 -2.29 15.62
CA GLY A 313 4.78 -0.99 16.02
C GLY A 313 5.83 -0.46 15.07
N GLN A 314 6.00 0.85 15.13
CA GLN A 314 7.05 1.59 14.44
C GLN A 314 7.64 2.64 15.37
N VAL A 315 8.96 2.78 15.31
CA VAL A 315 9.71 3.81 16.05
C VAL A 315 10.67 4.49 15.08
N GLN A 316 10.35 5.72 14.72
CA GLN A 316 11.20 6.58 13.91
C GLN A 316 11.78 7.68 14.80
N ILE A 317 13.08 7.64 15.07
CA ILE A 317 13.75 8.60 15.93
C ILE A 317 15.19 8.86 15.48
N ARG A 318 15.56 10.12 15.30
CA ARG A 318 16.93 10.54 14.95
C ARG A 318 17.56 9.76 13.78
N GLY A 319 16.77 9.50 12.74
CA GLY A 319 17.18 8.76 11.56
C GLY A 319 17.00 7.23 11.65
N PHE A 320 16.83 6.66 12.83
CA PHE A 320 16.46 5.25 12.98
C PHE A 320 15.00 5.01 12.63
N ASP A 321 14.70 3.92 11.93
CA ASP A 321 13.36 3.40 11.64
C ASP A 321 13.31 1.92 12.03
N PHE A 322 12.62 1.63 13.14
CA PHE A 322 12.37 0.28 13.62
C PHE A 322 10.91 -0.06 13.36
N ARG A 323 10.66 -1.17 12.68
CA ARG A 323 9.31 -1.69 12.43
C ARG A 323 9.24 -3.15 12.84
N GLY A 324 8.13 -3.54 13.42
CA GLY A 324 7.90 -4.92 13.79
C GLY A 324 6.43 -5.28 13.82
N LEU A 325 6.15 -6.53 13.46
CA LEU A 325 4.82 -7.11 13.53
C LEU A 325 4.91 -8.59 13.82
N TYR A 326 3.99 -9.09 14.64
CA TYR A 326 3.69 -10.51 14.79
C TYR A 326 2.19 -10.74 14.58
N ALA A 327 1.84 -11.73 13.78
CA ALA A 327 0.47 -12.10 13.49
C ALA A 327 0.24 -13.60 13.69
N LYS A 328 -0.94 -13.94 14.20
CA LYS A 328 -1.43 -15.31 14.34
C LYS A 328 -2.84 -15.42 13.78
N ALA A 329 -3.10 -16.48 13.01
CA ALA A 329 -4.43 -16.85 12.54
C ALA A 329 -4.82 -18.21 13.10
N ASN A 330 -6.06 -18.34 13.59
CA ASN A 330 -6.68 -19.59 13.97
C ASN A 330 -7.88 -19.86 13.06
N ILE A 331 -8.02 -21.11 12.62
CA ILE A 331 -9.07 -21.56 11.70
C ILE A 331 -9.77 -22.74 12.35
N ASP A 332 -11.02 -22.53 12.70
CA ASP A 332 -11.90 -23.59 13.19
C ASP A 332 -12.37 -24.46 12.01
N ASP A 333 -12.80 -25.69 12.29
CA ASP A 333 -13.36 -26.62 11.29
C ASP A 333 -12.43 -26.98 10.11
N ALA A 334 -11.10 -26.83 10.27
CA ALA A 334 -10.12 -27.13 9.22
C ALA A 334 -10.20 -28.60 8.75
N VAL A 335 -10.58 -29.56 9.63
CA VAL A 335 -10.83 -30.96 9.25
C VAL A 335 -11.99 -31.09 8.28
N ALA A 336 -13.10 -30.41 8.56
CA ALA A 336 -14.28 -30.43 7.71
C ALA A 336 -13.96 -29.83 6.33
N PHE A 337 -13.27 -28.69 6.33
CA PHE A 337 -12.79 -28.04 5.11
C PHE A 337 -11.88 -28.96 4.28
N ASN A 338 -10.87 -29.57 4.90
CA ASN A 338 -9.91 -30.43 4.20
C ASN A 338 -10.60 -31.64 3.57
N LYS A 339 -11.56 -32.27 4.28
CA LYS A 339 -12.38 -33.37 3.75
C LYS A 339 -13.24 -32.93 2.58
N ALA A 340 -13.95 -31.80 2.69
CA ALA A 340 -14.82 -31.27 1.63
C ALA A 340 -14.07 -30.93 0.34
N ASN A 341 -12.79 -30.54 0.46
CA ASN A 341 -11.93 -30.18 -0.65
C ASN A 341 -10.97 -31.31 -1.09
N ASN A 342 -11.11 -32.52 -0.56
CA ASN A 342 -10.26 -33.67 -0.84
C ASN A 342 -8.77 -33.38 -0.67
N LEU A 343 -8.42 -32.61 0.37
CA LEU A 343 -7.04 -32.30 0.71
C LEU A 343 -6.49 -33.41 1.62
N GLU A 344 -5.30 -33.91 1.30
CA GLU A 344 -4.67 -35.00 2.03
C GLU A 344 -3.24 -34.66 2.43
N GLY A 345 -2.76 -35.30 3.50
CA GLY A 345 -1.40 -35.21 3.98
C GLY A 345 -0.96 -33.78 4.26
N SER A 346 0.08 -33.32 3.59
CA SER A 346 0.68 -31.98 3.79
C SER A 346 0.03 -30.88 2.93
N ASN A 347 -0.97 -31.20 2.10
CA ASN A 347 -1.69 -30.19 1.31
C ASN A 347 -2.86 -29.57 2.09
N GLY A 348 -3.20 -30.11 3.26
CA GLY A 348 -4.28 -29.63 4.09
C GLY A 348 -4.11 -28.18 4.57
N LEU A 349 -5.25 -27.51 4.77
CA LEU A 349 -5.32 -26.25 5.49
C LEU A 349 -4.97 -26.50 6.96
N ALA A 350 -4.19 -25.63 7.54
CA ALA A 350 -3.81 -25.67 8.95
C ALA A 350 -4.92 -25.12 9.86
N GLU A 351 -4.87 -25.48 11.14
CA GLU A 351 -5.66 -24.85 12.20
C GLU A 351 -5.01 -23.55 12.69
N GLU A 352 -3.67 -23.45 12.59
CA GLU A 352 -2.95 -22.26 12.99
C GLU A 352 -1.90 -21.85 11.93
N LEU A 353 -1.84 -20.55 11.69
CA LEU A 353 -0.77 -19.88 10.94
C LEU A 353 -0.15 -18.83 11.86
N GLU A 354 1.17 -18.65 11.77
CA GLU A 354 1.88 -17.62 12.51
C GLU A 354 3.02 -17.03 11.69
N GLY A 355 3.35 -15.77 11.97
CA GLY A 355 4.48 -15.12 11.35
C GLY A 355 4.79 -13.77 11.97
N GLY A 356 5.97 -13.30 11.72
CA GLY A 356 6.39 -12.00 12.20
C GLY A 356 7.68 -11.53 11.55
N TYR A 357 7.92 -10.24 11.64
CA TYR A 357 9.12 -9.62 11.09
C TYR A 357 9.61 -8.45 11.95
N ILE A 358 10.87 -8.15 11.80
CA ILE A 358 11.52 -6.94 12.31
C ILE A 358 12.33 -6.32 11.17
N ILE A 359 12.20 -5.01 10.98
CA ILE A 359 12.99 -4.19 10.06
C ILE A 359 13.72 -3.13 10.86
N ILE A 360 14.99 -2.95 10.56
CA ILE A 360 15.83 -1.91 11.17
C ILE A 360 16.51 -1.15 10.04
N GLY A 361 16.22 0.14 9.92
CA GLY A 361 16.83 1.06 8.98
C GLY A 361 17.46 2.27 9.69
N TYR A 362 18.40 2.91 9.01
CA TYR A 362 18.98 4.17 9.46
C TYR A 362 19.19 5.13 8.29
N ASN A 363 18.50 6.27 8.31
CA ASN A 363 18.74 7.33 7.33
C ASN A 363 20.07 8.02 7.63
N VAL A 364 21.10 7.68 6.85
CA VAL A 364 22.47 8.21 7.05
C VAL A 364 22.58 9.71 6.74
N LEU A 365 21.61 10.28 6.02
CA LEU A 365 21.54 11.70 5.71
C LEU A 365 20.72 12.50 6.73
N SER A 366 20.16 11.86 7.76
CA SER A 366 19.24 12.49 8.73
C SER A 366 19.83 13.66 9.51
N GLN A 367 21.17 13.79 9.58
CA GLN A 367 21.86 14.88 10.27
C GLN A 367 22.29 16.01 9.32
N THR A 368 22.23 15.80 8.02
CA THR A 368 22.77 16.72 7.00
C THR A 368 21.73 17.20 6.01
N SER A 369 20.62 16.49 5.87
CA SER A 369 19.51 16.90 5.00
C SER A 369 18.51 17.76 5.76
N ASP A 370 17.97 18.77 5.08
CA ASP A 370 16.81 19.52 5.55
C ASP A 370 15.57 18.64 5.65
N ILE A 371 14.55 19.12 6.37
CA ILE A 371 13.24 18.45 6.43
C ILE A 371 12.65 18.38 5.01
N GLY A 372 12.31 17.16 4.56
CA GLY A 372 11.85 16.93 3.18
C GLY A 372 12.97 16.83 2.15
N GLY A 373 14.23 16.94 2.54
CA GLY A 373 15.39 16.69 1.68
C GLY A 373 15.65 15.22 1.41
N PRO A 374 16.75 14.92 0.67
CA PRO A 374 17.06 13.53 0.29
C PRO A 374 17.33 12.65 1.51
N ALA A 375 16.91 11.38 1.42
CA ALA A 375 17.14 10.36 2.43
C ALA A 375 17.79 9.12 1.82
N PHE A 376 18.78 8.55 2.50
CA PHE A 376 19.38 7.26 2.14
C PHE A 376 19.37 6.34 3.36
N THR A 377 18.59 5.27 3.27
CA THR A 377 18.30 4.39 4.41
C THR A 377 18.70 2.96 4.11
N PRO A 378 19.94 2.52 4.37
CA PRO A 378 20.27 1.11 4.47
C PRO A 378 19.41 0.44 5.55
N TYR A 379 19.00 -0.83 5.31
CA TYR A 379 18.17 -1.58 6.25
C TYR A 379 18.47 -3.07 6.23
N ILE A 380 18.08 -3.73 7.30
CA ILE A 380 18.01 -5.19 7.41
C ILE A 380 16.60 -5.60 7.81
N LYS A 381 16.11 -6.73 7.28
CA LYS A 381 14.82 -7.34 7.64
C LYS A 381 15.02 -8.80 7.97
N PHE A 382 14.44 -9.23 9.08
CA PHE A 382 14.30 -10.62 9.47
C PHE A 382 12.82 -10.94 9.53
N GLU A 383 12.42 -12.01 8.87
CA GLU A 383 11.03 -12.44 8.83
C GLU A 383 10.94 -13.97 8.90
N ARG A 384 9.95 -14.45 9.64
CA ARG A 384 9.58 -15.85 9.72
C ARG A 384 8.08 -16.00 9.51
N VAL A 385 7.69 -16.89 8.61
CA VAL A 385 6.29 -17.17 8.29
C VAL A 385 6.08 -18.67 8.26
N ASP A 386 5.07 -19.13 8.97
CA ASP A 386 4.63 -20.52 9.02
C ASP A 386 3.14 -20.60 8.71
N THR A 387 2.80 -21.10 7.54
CA THR A 387 1.41 -21.25 7.12
C THR A 387 0.78 -22.59 7.52
N GLN A 388 1.54 -23.42 8.26
CA GLN A 388 1.07 -24.68 8.85
C GLN A 388 1.69 -24.85 10.25
N ALA A 389 1.53 -23.86 11.12
CA ALA A 389 2.09 -23.87 12.47
C ALA A 389 1.47 -24.98 13.32
N SER A 390 0.15 -25.21 13.21
CA SER A 390 -0.55 -26.37 13.76
C SER A 390 -1.44 -27.00 12.71
N MET A 391 -1.38 -28.31 12.59
CA MET A 391 -2.20 -29.09 11.65
C MET A 391 -3.32 -29.84 12.37
N PRO A 392 -4.50 -29.95 11.75
CA PRO A 392 -5.58 -30.74 12.29
C PRO A 392 -5.23 -32.24 12.34
N VAL A 393 -5.90 -32.98 13.25
CA VAL A 393 -5.68 -34.40 13.42
C VAL A 393 -5.88 -35.16 12.10
N GLY A 394 -4.91 -36.01 11.76
CA GLY A 394 -4.90 -36.79 10.52
C GLY A 394 -4.19 -36.13 9.34
N TYR A 395 -3.67 -34.91 9.51
CA TYR A 395 -2.91 -34.19 8.51
C TYR A 395 -1.46 -33.97 8.91
N ASN A 396 -0.58 -33.90 7.94
CA ASN A 396 0.85 -33.70 8.14
C ASN A 396 1.24 -32.27 7.75
N ARG A 397 2.28 -31.76 8.39
CA ARG A 397 2.88 -30.48 8.04
C ARG A 397 3.84 -30.62 6.85
N SER A 398 3.79 -29.69 5.90
CA SER A 398 4.81 -29.56 4.87
C SER A 398 6.07 -28.88 5.42
N LEU A 399 7.24 -29.39 5.09
CA LEU A 399 8.52 -28.79 5.46
C LEU A 399 8.81 -27.47 4.71
N SER A 400 8.05 -27.15 3.64
CA SER A 400 8.20 -25.93 2.84
C SER A 400 7.36 -24.76 3.32
N THR A 401 6.48 -24.94 4.32
CA THR A 401 5.56 -23.90 4.79
C THR A 401 6.15 -22.98 5.86
N LEU A 402 7.18 -23.44 6.58
CA LEU A 402 7.97 -22.60 7.48
C LEU A 402 9.13 -21.98 6.70
N ASN A 403 9.01 -20.70 6.36
CA ASN A 403 10.04 -19.95 5.67
C ASN A 403 10.68 -18.90 6.58
N ASN A 404 12.00 -18.76 6.46
CA ASN A 404 12.75 -17.67 7.07
C ASN A 404 13.34 -16.82 5.95
N PHE A 405 13.14 -15.51 6.05
CA PHE A 405 13.64 -14.52 5.11
C PHE A 405 14.62 -13.61 5.83
N ARG A 406 15.77 -13.36 5.20
CA ARG A 406 16.76 -12.38 5.65
C ARG A 406 17.01 -11.45 4.50
N THR A 407 16.76 -10.16 4.68
CA THR A 407 16.92 -9.17 3.62
C THR A 407 17.91 -8.11 4.07
N ILE A 408 18.78 -7.71 3.18
CA ILE A 408 19.60 -6.51 3.29
C ILE A 408 19.34 -5.64 2.08
N GLY A 409 19.17 -4.36 2.30
CA GLY A 409 18.89 -3.44 1.20
C GLY A 409 19.06 -1.98 1.62
N PHE A 410 18.65 -1.12 0.71
CA PHE A 410 18.55 0.32 0.98
C PHE A 410 17.35 0.93 0.25
N GLU A 411 16.91 2.04 0.79
CA GLU A 411 15.98 2.97 0.16
C GLU A 411 16.68 4.30 -0.06
N PHE A 412 16.59 4.84 -1.26
CA PHE A 412 17.02 6.20 -1.59
C PHE A 412 15.81 7.02 -2.02
N LYS A 413 15.53 8.08 -1.29
CA LYS A 413 14.52 9.08 -1.63
C LYS A 413 15.23 10.37 -2.01
N PRO A 414 15.36 10.69 -3.31
CA PRO A 414 15.90 12.00 -3.73
C PRO A 414 14.99 13.15 -3.28
N ILE A 415 13.70 12.89 -3.25
CA ILE A 415 12.63 13.73 -2.67
C ILE A 415 11.64 12.81 -1.94
N PRO A 416 10.81 13.30 -1.01
CA PRO A 416 9.88 12.46 -0.24
C PRO A 416 8.93 11.61 -1.10
N ASN A 417 8.56 12.13 -2.26
CA ASN A 417 7.59 11.55 -3.18
C ASN A 417 8.16 10.49 -4.14
N VAL A 418 9.47 10.30 -4.20
CA VAL A 418 10.13 9.33 -5.09
C VAL A 418 11.06 8.45 -4.28
N VAL A 419 10.98 7.15 -4.47
CA VAL A 419 11.83 6.17 -3.79
C VAL A 419 12.43 5.17 -4.78
N ILE A 420 13.73 4.91 -4.64
CA ILE A 420 14.44 3.82 -5.29
C ILE A 420 14.84 2.84 -4.19
N LYS A 421 14.48 1.58 -4.35
CA LYS A 421 14.79 0.52 -3.39
C LYS A 421 15.57 -0.58 -4.07
N VAL A 422 16.56 -1.10 -3.38
CA VAL A 422 17.34 -2.25 -3.83
C VAL A 422 17.53 -3.18 -2.65
N ASP A 423 17.25 -4.47 -2.83
CA ASP A 423 17.52 -5.44 -1.80
C ASP A 423 17.93 -6.81 -2.33
N HIS A 424 18.54 -7.58 -1.45
CA HIS A 424 18.80 -9.00 -1.62
C HIS A 424 18.18 -9.78 -0.48
N MET A 425 17.40 -10.79 -0.83
CA MET A 425 16.66 -11.62 0.10
C MET A 425 17.13 -13.07 0.03
N TRP A 426 17.60 -13.61 1.15
CA TRP A 426 17.87 -15.03 1.35
C TRP A 426 16.63 -15.71 1.89
N VAL A 427 16.23 -16.80 1.25
CA VAL A 427 15.06 -17.59 1.63
C VAL A 427 15.48 -18.99 2.02
N THR A 428 15.11 -19.42 3.22
CA THR A 428 15.41 -20.76 3.72
C THR A 428 14.17 -21.42 4.33
N ASN A 429 14.04 -22.74 4.14
CA ASN A 429 13.03 -23.56 4.80
C ASN A 429 13.55 -25.00 5.06
N LYS A 430 12.79 -25.78 5.82
CA LYS A 430 13.19 -27.17 6.18
C LYS A 430 13.15 -28.14 4.99
N ALA A 431 12.44 -27.81 3.91
CA ALA A 431 12.44 -28.60 2.67
C ALA A 431 13.67 -28.31 1.79
N ASN A 432 14.53 -27.39 2.19
CA ASN A 432 15.66 -26.87 1.40
C ASN A 432 15.23 -26.36 0.01
N SER A 433 14.03 -25.83 -0.11
CA SER A 433 13.45 -25.34 -1.38
C SER A 433 13.43 -23.82 -1.51
N GLY A 434 14.04 -23.09 -0.57
CA GLY A 434 14.17 -21.64 -0.61
C GLY A 434 14.90 -21.18 -1.88
N LEU A 435 14.46 -20.06 -2.46
CA LEU A 435 15.02 -19.45 -3.64
C LEU A 435 15.33 -17.98 -3.34
N ASN A 436 16.59 -17.59 -3.41
CA ASN A 436 17.04 -16.24 -3.14
C ASN A 436 16.60 -15.29 -4.26
N GLN A 437 16.40 -14.01 -3.89
CA GLN A 437 15.99 -12.96 -4.82
C GLN A 437 16.90 -11.74 -4.69
N PHE A 438 17.05 -11.03 -5.80
CA PHE A 438 17.61 -9.68 -5.87
C PHE A 438 16.56 -8.79 -6.53
N ASN A 439 16.17 -7.71 -5.89
CA ASN A 439 15.08 -6.87 -6.33
C ASN A 439 15.50 -5.41 -6.47
N VAL A 440 14.90 -4.72 -7.43
CA VAL A 440 14.99 -3.27 -7.59
C VAL A 440 13.58 -2.73 -7.79
N ASN A 441 13.23 -1.69 -7.04
CA ASN A 441 11.92 -1.05 -7.11
C ASN A 441 12.09 0.46 -7.29
N LEU A 442 11.29 1.06 -8.17
CA LEU A 442 11.10 2.50 -8.29
C LEU A 442 9.66 2.82 -7.94
N GLY A 443 9.45 3.61 -6.90
CA GLY A 443 8.14 4.05 -6.46
C GLY A 443 8.03 5.56 -6.44
N TYR A 444 6.81 6.07 -6.64
CA TYR A 444 6.49 7.49 -6.54
C TYR A 444 5.08 7.70 -5.98
N GLY A 445 4.82 8.91 -5.43
CA GLY A 445 3.49 9.34 -4.99
C GLY A 445 3.29 10.85 -5.24
N PHE A 446 2.07 11.29 -5.46
CA PHE A 446 1.70 12.68 -5.73
C PHE A 446 0.32 13.03 -5.19
#